data_7cb5d00b8d8fbf29c4da9ae25544e982
#
_entry.id   7cb5d00b8d8fbf29c4da9ae25544e982
#
_cell.length_a   1.000
_cell.length_b   1.000
_cell.length_c   1.000
_cell.angle_alpha   90.00
_cell.angle_beta   90.00
_cell.angle_gamma   90.00
#
_symmetry.space_group_name_H-M   'P 1'
#
loop_
_entity.id
_entity.type
_entity.pdbx_description
1 polymer ?
#
loop_
_entity_poly.entity_id
_entity_poly.type
_entity_poly.pdbx_seq_one_letter_code
_entity_poly.pdbx_strand_id
1 'polypeptide(L)'
;GIGSSREHAVWALHDYGFRVVIAPSFADIFYGNTAKNGVLAAIMPQESVELLWKLLDEEPGRQMTVDLEQRTVTCGDVTLPFEVGDYVRWRLMNGYDDIDLTLQHEDDIAAYEKMRAEKFPFKPKTIPAKHWAEEPIQSAREPEESDWAGPLSDRGII
;
A
#
# COMPACT_ATOMS: atom_id res chain seq x y z
N GLY A 1 -11.18 -5.64 -7.32
CA GLY A 1 -10.06 -4.96 -7.91
C GLY A 1 -8.87 -5.87 -8.13
N ILE A 2 -8.49 -6.03 -9.39
CA ILE A 2 -7.26 -6.73 -9.76
C ILE A 2 -6.24 -5.65 -10.03
N GLY A 3 -5.43 -5.35 -9.03
CA GLY A 3 -4.37 -4.37 -9.14
C GLY A 3 -2.99 -5.01 -9.27
N SER A 4 -1.97 -4.16 -9.26
CA SER A 4 -0.59 -4.60 -9.15
C SER A 4 -0.35 -5.23 -7.77
N SER A 5 0.44 -6.30 -7.71
CA SER A 5 0.94 -6.88 -6.46
C SER A 5 2.02 -6.00 -5.77
N ARG A 6 2.40 -4.90 -6.39
CA ARG A 6 3.38 -3.95 -5.82
C ARG A 6 2.66 -2.99 -4.88
N GLU A 7 3.26 -2.72 -3.76
CA GLU A 7 2.75 -1.75 -2.77
C GLU A 7 2.60 -0.33 -3.33
N HIS A 8 3.44 0.04 -4.29
CA HIS A 8 3.37 1.31 -5.02
C HIS A 8 2.00 1.59 -5.65
N ALA A 9 1.24 0.55 -6.03
CA ALA A 9 -0.11 0.74 -6.56
C ALA A 9 -1.07 1.32 -5.51
N VAL A 10 -0.90 0.94 -4.25
CA VAL A 10 -1.67 1.48 -3.13
C VAL A 10 -1.18 2.89 -2.78
N TRP A 11 0.13 3.11 -2.76
CA TRP A 11 0.70 4.45 -2.53
C TRP A 11 0.17 5.47 -3.54
N ALA A 12 0.13 5.10 -4.83
CA ALA A 12 -0.40 5.98 -5.86
C ALA A 12 -1.85 6.39 -5.59
N LEU A 13 -2.71 5.47 -5.13
CA LEU A 13 -4.09 5.78 -4.75
C LEU A 13 -4.14 6.66 -3.51
N HIS A 14 -3.40 6.31 -2.46
CA HIS A 14 -3.35 7.03 -1.21
C HIS A 14 -2.85 8.46 -1.40
N ASP A 15 -1.75 8.65 -2.13
CA ASP A 15 -1.12 9.96 -2.38
C ASP A 15 -2.00 10.85 -3.26
N TYR A 16 -2.77 10.24 -4.17
CA TYR A 16 -3.77 10.98 -4.96
C TYR A 16 -4.98 11.42 -4.11
N GLY A 17 -5.15 10.84 -2.92
CA GLY A 17 -6.20 11.22 -1.98
C GLY A 17 -7.30 10.18 -1.77
N PHE A 18 -7.24 9.02 -2.43
CA PHE A 18 -8.21 7.95 -2.21
C PHE A 18 -8.01 7.33 -0.81
N ARG A 19 -9.12 7.14 -0.10
CA ARG A 19 -9.15 6.48 1.21
C ARG A 19 -9.94 5.19 1.19
N VAL A 20 -10.81 5.03 0.20
CA VAL A 20 -11.67 3.86 0.03
C VAL A 20 -11.65 3.40 -1.42
N VAL A 21 -11.56 2.11 -1.64
CA VAL A 21 -11.75 1.44 -2.93
C VAL A 21 -12.84 0.40 -2.76
N ILE A 22 -13.84 0.42 -3.63
CA ILE A 22 -14.99 -0.48 -3.57
C ILE A 22 -14.94 -1.41 -4.78
N ALA A 23 -15.01 -2.72 -4.58
CA ALA A 23 -15.05 -3.70 -5.66
C ALA A 23 -15.67 -5.02 -5.18
N PRO A 24 -16.15 -5.88 -6.10
CA PRO A 24 -16.66 -7.21 -5.75
C PRO A 24 -15.60 -8.16 -5.22
N SER A 25 -14.35 -7.97 -5.61
CA SER A 25 -13.21 -8.74 -5.14
C SER A 25 -11.91 -7.98 -5.30
N PHE A 26 -10.91 -8.37 -4.53
CA PHE A 26 -9.55 -7.85 -4.59
C PHE A 26 -8.56 -9.01 -4.68
N ALA A 27 -7.42 -8.78 -5.34
CA ALA A 27 -6.29 -9.71 -5.26
C ALA A 27 -5.70 -9.64 -3.84
N ASP A 28 -5.33 -10.79 -3.27
CA ASP A 28 -4.90 -10.93 -1.86
C ASP A 28 -3.78 -9.96 -1.48
N ILE A 29 -2.75 -9.85 -2.34
CA ILE A 29 -1.62 -8.95 -2.07
C ILE A 29 -2.05 -7.49 -2.09
N PHE A 30 -2.90 -7.09 -3.04
CA PHE A 30 -3.43 -5.72 -3.09
C PHE A 30 -4.27 -5.42 -1.85
N TYR A 31 -5.17 -6.32 -1.46
CA TYR A 31 -5.99 -6.20 -0.26
C TYR A 31 -5.16 -6.06 1.02
N GLY A 32 -4.11 -6.88 1.16
CA GLY A 32 -3.18 -6.79 2.28
C GLY A 32 -2.42 -5.45 2.33
N ASN A 33 -1.98 -4.97 1.17
CA ASN A 33 -1.26 -3.70 1.06
C ASN A 33 -2.17 -2.49 1.34
N THR A 34 -3.45 -2.51 0.92
CA THR A 34 -4.39 -1.42 1.24
C THR A 34 -4.55 -1.23 2.74
N ALA A 35 -4.72 -2.33 3.48
CA ALA A 35 -4.85 -2.30 4.93
C ALA A 35 -3.61 -1.72 5.64
N LYS A 36 -2.41 -2.00 5.11
CA LYS A 36 -1.14 -1.49 5.65
C LYS A 36 -0.96 0.01 5.45
N ASN A 37 -1.51 0.52 4.37
CA ASN A 37 -1.35 1.93 3.96
C ASN A 37 -2.57 2.79 4.29
N GLY A 38 -3.45 2.35 5.18
CA GLY A 38 -4.59 3.15 5.62
C GLY A 38 -5.69 3.37 4.57
N VAL A 39 -5.75 2.49 3.55
CA VAL A 39 -6.78 2.51 2.51
C VAL A 39 -7.77 1.38 2.77
N LEU A 40 -9.05 1.68 2.83
CA LEU A 40 -10.11 0.69 2.97
C LEU A 40 -10.41 0.04 1.62
N ALA A 41 -10.25 -1.28 1.52
CA ALA A 41 -10.76 -2.07 0.42
C ALA A 41 -12.10 -2.71 0.84
N ALA A 42 -13.20 -2.09 0.44
CA ALA A 42 -14.55 -2.52 0.78
C ALA A 42 -15.07 -3.53 -0.27
N ILE A 43 -15.40 -4.73 0.17
CA ILE A 43 -15.93 -5.79 -0.69
C ILE A 43 -17.45 -5.69 -0.70
N MET A 44 -18.05 -5.57 -1.89
CA MET A 44 -19.48 -5.50 -2.08
C MET A 44 -19.92 -6.39 -3.25
N PRO A 45 -21.14 -6.94 -3.25
CA PRO A 45 -21.68 -7.65 -4.40
C PRO A 45 -21.64 -6.79 -5.67
N GLN A 46 -21.44 -7.43 -6.82
CA GLN A 46 -21.38 -6.74 -8.11
C GLN A 46 -22.60 -5.85 -8.36
N GLU A 47 -23.79 -6.34 -8.02
CA GLU A 47 -25.06 -5.62 -8.16
C GLU A 47 -25.09 -4.32 -7.35
N SER A 48 -24.50 -4.34 -6.15
CA SER A 48 -24.40 -3.16 -5.29
C SER A 48 -23.43 -2.13 -5.88
N VAL A 49 -22.31 -2.58 -6.45
CA VAL A 49 -21.35 -1.70 -7.12
C VAL A 49 -21.98 -1.04 -8.35
N GLU A 50 -22.71 -1.81 -9.15
CA GLU A 50 -23.41 -1.29 -10.33
C GLU A 50 -24.52 -0.30 -9.96
N LEU A 51 -25.21 -0.55 -8.85
CA LEU A 51 -26.19 0.40 -8.34
C LEU A 51 -25.54 1.74 -7.94
N LEU A 52 -24.39 1.68 -7.25
CA LEU A 52 -23.63 2.89 -6.90
C LEU A 52 -23.18 3.65 -8.15
N TRP A 53 -22.70 2.95 -9.19
CA TRP A 53 -22.31 3.59 -10.46
C TRP A 53 -23.50 4.30 -11.10
N LYS A 54 -24.67 3.68 -11.15
CA LYS A 54 -25.89 4.31 -11.66
C LYS A 54 -26.23 5.60 -10.93
N LEU A 55 -26.21 5.56 -9.58
CA LEU A 55 -26.53 6.73 -8.76
C LEU A 55 -25.55 7.88 -8.97
N LEU A 56 -24.29 7.57 -9.23
CA LEU A 56 -23.25 8.58 -9.53
C LEU A 56 -23.36 9.13 -10.97
N ASP A 57 -23.76 8.30 -11.92
CA ASP A 57 -23.99 8.72 -13.30
C ASP A 57 -25.22 9.62 -13.43
N GLU A 58 -26.28 9.34 -12.65
CA GLU A 58 -27.51 10.15 -12.61
C GLU A 58 -27.25 11.55 -12.02
N GLU A 59 -26.34 11.65 -11.06
CA GLU A 59 -25.99 12.92 -10.43
C GLU A 59 -24.47 13.04 -10.25
N PRO A 60 -23.76 13.57 -11.26
CA PRO A 60 -22.33 13.80 -11.17
C PRO A 60 -21.98 14.76 -10.01
N GLY A 61 -21.06 14.30 -9.14
CA GLY A 61 -20.66 15.06 -7.95
C GLY A 61 -21.43 14.69 -6.68
N ARG A 62 -22.37 13.73 -6.72
CA ARG A 62 -23.00 13.17 -5.54
C ARG A 62 -21.97 12.61 -4.58
N GLN A 63 -22.12 12.95 -3.30
CA GLN A 63 -21.23 12.46 -2.27
C GLN A 63 -21.70 11.11 -1.74
N MET A 64 -20.72 10.27 -1.41
CA MET A 64 -20.95 9.01 -0.71
C MET A 64 -20.28 9.06 0.66
N THR A 65 -20.98 8.52 1.67
CA THR A 65 -20.43 8.34 3.02
C THR A 65 -20.12 6.86 3.24
N VAL A 66 -18.91 6.57 3.67
CA VAL A 66 -18.49 5.21 4.02
C VAL A 66 -18.27 5.16 5.53
N ASP A 67 -19.06 4.33 6.21
CA ASP A 67 -18.96 4.11 7.65
C ASP A 67 -18.28 2.77 7.92
N LEU A 68 -17.06 2.84 8.45
CA LEU A 68 -16.26 1.65 8.77
C LEU A 68 -16.75 0.95 10.05
N GLU A 69 -17.38 1.68 10.97
CA GLU A 69 -17.92 1.11 12.19
C GLU A 69 -19.17 0.27 11.91
N GLN A 70 -20.09 0.81 11.11
CA GLN A 70 -21.32 0.13 10.71
C GLN A 70 -21.12 -0.76 9.46
N ARG A 71 -20.00 -0.64 8.78
CA ARG A 71 -19.69 -1.35 7.52
C ARG A 71 -20.72 -1.05 6.44
N THR A 72 -21.06 0.22 6.26
CA THR A 72 -22.04 0.67 5.28
C THR A 72 -21.52 1.76 4.37
N VAL A 73 -22.04 1.76 3.14
CA VAL A 73 -21.86 2.84 2.16
C VAL A 73 -23.23 3.48 1.94
N THR A 74 -23.33 4.77 2.17
CA THR A 74 -24.56 5.55 1.94
C THR A 74 -24.35 6.50 0.77
N CYS A 75 -25.26 6.44 -0.21
CA CYS A 75 -25.30 7.31 -1.37
C CYS A 75 -26.72 7.84 -1.55
N GLY A 76 -26.95 9.11 -1.20
CA GLY A 76 -28.31 9.66 -1.12
C GLY A 76 -29.15 8.90 -0.09
N ASP A 77 -30.29 8.36 -0.53
CA ASP A 77 -31.22 7.60 0.32
C ASP A 77 -30.89 6.08 0.38
N VAL A 78 -29.88 5.65 -0.37
CA VAL A 78 -29.49 4.24 -0.48
C VAL A 78 -28.36 3.95 0.48
N THR A 79 -28.55 2.96 1.37
CA THR A 79 -27.49 2.44 2.27
C THR A 79 -27.26 0.96 1.99
N LEU A 80 -26.02 0.60 1.70
CA LEU A 80 -25.59 -0.74 1.31
C LEU A 80 -24.50 -1.24 2.26
N PRO A 81 -24.55 -2.49 2.69
CA PRO A 81 -23.50 -3.08 3.51
C PRO A 81 -22.28 -3.46 2.66
N PHE A 82 -21.11 -3.43 3.26
CA PHE A 82 -19.88 -3.98 2.68
C PHE A 82 -19.17 -4.92 3.65
N GLU A 83 -18.34 -5.78 3.10
CA GLU A 83 -17.52 -6.69 3.88
C GLU A 83 -16.08 -6.17 3.98
N VAL A 84 -15.51 -6.34 5.16
CA VAL A 84 -14.11 -6.10 5.49
C VAL A 84 -13.68 -7.06 6.59
N GLY A 85 -12.47 -7.61 6.51
CA GLY A 85 -11.96 -8.49 7.55
C GLY A 85 -11.87 -7.78 8.91
N ASP A 86 -12.23 -8.47 10.00
CA ASP A 86 -12.29 -7.88 11.34
C ASP A 86 -10.94 -7.31 11.80
N TYR A 87 -9.83 -8.00 11.47
CA TYR A 87 -8.48 -7.52 11.75
C TYR A 87 -8.15 -6.23 10.99
N VAL A 88 -8.50 -6.17 9.69
CA VAL A 88 -8.30 -4.98 8.85
C VAL A 88 -9.11 -3.81 9.39
N ARG A 89 -10.38 -4.06 9.73
CA ARG A 89 -11.26 -3.06 10.33
C ARG A 89 -10.69 -2.51 11.64
N TRP A 90 -10.31 -3.40 12.56
CA TRP A 90 -9.72 -3.01 13.84
C TRP A 90 -8.47 -2.15 13.65
N ARG A 91 -7.60 -2.55 12.73
CA ARG A 91 -6.36 -1.84 12.41
C ARG A 91 -6.63 -0.44 11.86
N LEU A 92 -7.54 -0.31 10.89
CA LEU A 92 -7.92 0.97 10.30
C LEU A 92 -8.61 1.90 11.32
N MET A 93 -9.47 1.35 12.19
CA MET A 93 -10.14 2.12 13.25
C MET A 93 -9.17 2.69 14.28
N ASN A 94 -8.06 2.01 14.55
CA ASN A 94 -7.05 2.45 15.52
C ASN A 94 -5.89 3.21 14.86
N GLY A 95 -5.81 3.23 13.53
CA GLY A 95 -4.73 3.89 12.80
C GLY A 95 -3.36 3.21 12.97
N TYR A 96 -3.32 1.92 13.30
CA TYR A 96 -2.07 1.21 13.53
C TYR A 96 -1.37 0.79 12.24
N ASP A 97 -0.09 1.09 12.15
CA ASP A 97 0.80 0.50 11.16
C ASP A 97 1.50 -0.79 11.70
N ASP A 98 2.35 -1.43 10.88
CA ASP A 98 3.05 -2.66 11.30
C ASP A 98 4.09 -2.38 12.40
N ILE A 99 4.61 -1.16 12.47
CA ILE A 99 5.58 -0.74 13.48
C ILE A 99 4.88 -0.50 14.81
N ASP A 100 3.75 0.20 14.80
CA ASP A 100 2.94 0.44 16.00
C ASP A 100 2.54 -0.88 16.67
N LEU A 101 2.15 -1.87 15.86
CA LEU A 101 1.81 -3.20 16.39
C LEU A 101 3.01 -3.91 17.01
N THR A 102 4.19 -3.75 16.44
CA THR A 102 5.43 -4.33 16.95
C THR A 102 5.85 -3.65 18.25
N LEU A 103 5.71 -2.33 18.33
CA LEU A 103 6.07 -1.54 19.52
C LEU A 103 5.18 -1.85 20.74
N GLN A 104 4.00 -2.42 20.55
CA GLN A 104 3.19 -2.94 21.68
C GLN A 104 3.89 -4.05 22.47
N HIS A 105 4.93 -4.68 21.90
CA HIS A 105 5.74 -5.74 22.49
C HIS A 105 7.19 -5.31 22.80
N GLU A 106 7.41 -4.00 23.02
CA GLU A 106 8.76 -3.45 23.20
C GLU A 106 9.52 -4.12 24.36
N ASP A 107 8.85 -4.39 25.48
CA ASP A 107 9.45 -5.07 26.64
C ASP A 107 9.93 -6.49 26.29
N ASP A 108 9.12 -7.24 25.54
CA ASP A 108 9.46 -8.61 25.11
C ASP A 108 10.63 -8.60 24.11
N ILE A 109 10.63 -7.63 23.22
CA ILE A 109 11.71 -7.42 22.25
C ILE A 109 13.01 -7.09 22.98
N ALA A 110 13.00 -6.15 23.90
CA ALA A 110 14.17 -5.75 24.68
C ALA A 110 14.72 -6.92 25.52
N ALA A 111 13.84 -7.72 26.14
CA ALA A 111 14.23 -8.91 26.87
C ALA A 111 14.89 -9.95 25.96
N TYR A 112 14.32 -10.18 24.76
CA TYR A 112 14.88 -11.09 23.77
C TYR A 112 16.25 -10.62 23.26
N GLU A 113 16.40 -9.33 22.94
CA GLU A 113 17.65 -8.74 22.45
C GLU A 113 18.77 -8.88 23.47
N LYS A 114 18.47 -8.64 24.76
CA LYS A 114 19.43 -8.84 25.85
C LYS A 114 19.88 -10.29 25.95
N MET A 115 18.93 -11.22 25.97
CA MET A 115 19.24 -12.66 26.02
C MET A 115 20.05 -13.11 24.80
N ARG A 116 19.70 -12.60 23.61
CA ARG A 116 20.40 -12.91 22.36
C ARG A 116 21.82 -12.37 22.34
N ALA A 117 22.05 -11.15 22.83
CA ALA A 117 23.38 -10.57 22.93
C ALA A 117 24.33 -11.37 23.85
N GLU A 118 23.78 -11.94 24.93
CA GLU A 118 24.54 -12.80 25.85
C GLU A 118 24.90 -14.17 25.22
N LYS A 119 23.93 -14.82 24.55
CA LYS A 119 24.13 -16.16 23.97
C LYS A 119 24.86 -16.14 22.62
N PHE A 120 24.61 -15.11 21.82
CA PHE A 120 25.12 -14.97 20.46
C PHE A 120 25.69 -13.56 20.26
N PRO A 121 26.82 -13.22 20.90
CA PRO A 121 27.41 -11.89 20.75
C PRO A 121 27.71 -11.64 19.27
N PHE A 122 27.04 -10.64 18.72
CA PHE A 122 27.28 -10.20 17.35
C PHE A 122 28.71 -9.65 17.29
N LYS A 123 29.61 -10.37 16.62
CA LYS A 123 30.90 -9.82 16.23
C LYS A 123 30.71 -9.16 14.87
N PRO A 124 30.65 -7.82 14.81
CA PRO A 124 30.63 -7.16 13.50
C PRO A 124 31.88 -7.61 12.74
N LYS A 125 31.68 -8.18 11.55
CA LYS A 125 32.82 -8.26 10.61
C LYS A 125 33.26 -6.82 10.39
N THR A 126 34.41 -6.46 10.92
CA THR A 126 35.05 -5.20 10.60
C THR A 126 35.33 -5.25 9.12
N ILE A 127 34.42 -4.73 8.32
CA ILE A 127 34.70 -4.40 6.92
C ILE A 127 35.68 -3.24 7.04
N PRO A 128 36.96 -3.42 6.65
CA PRO A 128 37.92 -2.33 6.77
C PRO A 128 37.36 -1.14 5.99
N ALA A 129 37.34 0.02 6.62
CA ALA A 129 36.80 1.26 6.06
C ALA A 129 37.47 1.66 4.70
N LYS A 130 38.55 1.04 4.34
CA LYS A 130 39.26 1.22 3.08
C LYS A 130 38.48 0.85 1.82
N HIS A 131 37.49 -0.02 1.91
CA HIS A 131 36.83 -0.50 0.68
C HIS A 131 35.79 0.48 0.10
N TRP A 132 35.35 1.47 0.87
CA TRP A 132 34.35 2.44 0.42
C TRP A 132 34.96 3.81 0.05
N ALA A 133 36.24 4.03 0.40
CA ALA A 133 36.87 5.34 0.24
C ALA A 133 37.82 5.47 -0.98
N GLU A 134 38.13 4.36 -1.66
CA GLU A 134 39.16 4.36 -2.68
C GLU A 134 38.69 4.19 -4.15
N GLU A 135 37.41 3.88 -4.37
CA GLU A 135 36.86 3.99 -5.72
C GLU A 135 35.90 5.18 -5.77
N PRO A 136 36.30 6.27 -6.46
CA PRO A 136 35.31 7.28 -6.80
C PRO A 136 34.23 6.55 -7.62
N ILE A 137 32.98 6.68 -7.18
CA ILE A 137 31.82 6.30 -7.99
C ILE A 137 32.10 6.96 -9.34
N GLN A 138 32.51 6.15 -10.34
CA GLN A 138 32.54 6.65 -11.70
C GLN A 138 31.13 7.11 -11.96
N SER A 139 30.96 8.44 -12.01
CA SER A 139 29.68 9.03 -12.36
C SER A 139 29.17 8.28 -13.58
N ALA A 140 27.98 7.70 -13.47
CA ALA A 140 27.37 7.09 -14.63
C ALA A 140 27.53 8.10 -15.77
N ARG A 141 28.18 7.67 -16.84
CA ARG A 141 28.42 8.52 -18.03
C ARG A 141 27.06 9.15 -18.34
N GLU A 142 26.98 10.47 -18.29
CA GLU A 142 25.81 11.15 -18.75
C GLU A 142 25.54 10.68 -20.19
N PRO A 143 24.35 10.17 -20.49
CA PRO A 143 24.04 9.70 -21.83
C PRO A 143 24.30 10.84 -22.79
N GLU A 144 25.19 10.64 -23.77
CA GLU A 144 25.38 11.62 -24.81
C GLU A 144 24.08 11.79 -25.57
N GLU A 145 23.77 13.02 -26.00
CA GLU A 145 22.53 13.36 -26.71
C GLU A 145 22.30 12.48 -27.94
N SER A 146 23.38 11.92 -28.51
CA SER A 146 23.39 10.94 -29.58
C SER A 146 22.77 9.58 -29.21
N ASP A 147 22.76 9.20 -27.93
CA ASP A 147 22.18 7.92 -27.48
C ASP A 147 20.65 7.90 -27.57
N TRP A 148 20.03 9.06 -27.72
CA TRP A 148 18.58 9.25 -27.80
C TRP A 148 18.09 9.66 -29.19
N ALA A 149 19.00 9.93 -30.13
CA ALA A 149 18.70 10.50 -31.45
C ALA A 149 18.34 9.45 -32.51
N GLY A 150 17.44 8.53 -32.23
CA GLY A 150 16.87 7.61 -33.23
C GLY A 150 15.35 7.63 -33.21
N PRO A 151 14.68 7.48 -34.39
CA PRO A 151 13.23 7.42 -34.43
C PRO A 151 12.73 6.20 -33.63
N LEU A 152 11.62 6.35 -32.90
CA LEU A 152 11.02 5.34 -32.03
C LEU A 152 10.69 4.02 -32.76
N SER A 153 10.53 4.07 -34.09
CA SER A 153 10.30 2.92 -34.97
C SER A 153 11.43 1.89 -34.97
N ASP A 154 12.67 2.32 -34.72
CA ASP A 154 13.86 1.44 -34.79
C ASP A 154 14.15 0.70 -33.48
N ARG A 155 13.35 0.93 -32.44
CA ARG A 155 13.56 0.39 -31.08
C ARG A 155 12.76 -0.90 -30.78
N GLY A 156 12.04 -1.45 -31.76
CA GLY A 156 11.31 -2.72 -31.61
C GLY A 156 10.20 -2.67 -30.54
N ILE A 157 9.66 -1.49 -30.24
CA ILE A 157 8.52 -1.33 -29.34
C ILE A 157 7.30 -1.01 -30.21
N ILE A 158 6.64 -2.05 -30.66
CA ILE A 158 5.24 -2.02 -31.12
C ILE A 158 4.43 -2.91 -30.19
#